data_8bf4960ec061e6dfe7116bd594804ae0
#
_entry.id   8bf4960ec061e6dfe7116bd594804ae0
#
_cell.length_a   1.000
_cell.length_b   1.000
_cell.length_c   1.000
_cell.angle_alpha   90.00
_cell.angle_beta   90.00
_cell.angle_gamma   90.00
#
_symmetry.space_group_name_H-M   'P 1'
#
loop_
_entity.id
_entity.type
_entity.pdbx_description
1 polymer ?
#
loop_
_entity_poly.entity_id
_entity_poly.type
_entity_poly.pdbx_seq_one_letter_code
_entity_poly.pdbx_strand_id
1 'polypeptide(L)'
;KKPSGLRQVQAMVSMLLDFAQTNRGMTRVLIGDALVNENERLQERMNQLFERIEASIKQSFKVAVGEQELPESFDPGARAALVLAFVLGRWHRFAKSGFRKTPAEGLEVQMPALVG
;
A
#
# COMPACT_ATOMS: atom_id res chain seq x y z
N LYS A 1 -7.94 23.04 -0.05
CA LYS A 1 -8.05 22.47 1.28
C LYS A 1 -7.43 21.08 1.32
N LYS A 2 -6.58 20.84 2.29
CA LYS A 2 -5.93 19.55 2.44
C LYS A 2 -6.96 18.46 2.76
N PRO A 3 -6.85 17.30 2.13
CA PRO A 3 -7.71 16.17 2.49
C PRO A 3 -7.42 15.71 3.91
N SER A 4 -8.41 15.10 4.55
CA SER A 4 -8.25 14.54 5.88
C SER A 4 -7.22 13.41 5.88
N GLY A 5 -6.70 13.04 7.07
CA GLY A 5 -5.74 11.94 7.18
C GLY A 5 -6.26 10.64 6.61
N LEU A 6 -7.51 10.29 6.88
CA LEU A 6 -8.11 9.07 6.32
C LEU A 6 -8.21 9.12 4.81
N ARG A 7 -8.60 10.27 4.25
CA ARG A 7 -8.66 10.44 2.80
C ARG A 7 -7.28 10.34 2.17
N GLN A 8 -6.25 10.83 2.87
CA GLN A 8 -4.87 10.69 2.40
C GLN A 8 -4.50 9.21 2.27
N VAL A 9 -4.83 8.39 3.27
CA VAL A 9 -4.54 6.95 3.23
C VAL A 9 -5.32 6.29 2.09
N GLN A 10 -6.61 6.62 1.95
CA GLN A 10 -7.44 6.07 0.87
C GLN A 10 -6.85 6.40 -0.51
N ALA A 11 -6.40 7.64 -0.69
CA ALA A 11 -5.80 8.07 -1.95
C ALA A 11 -4.50 7.31 -2.22
N MET A 12 -3.67 7.10 -1.19
CA MET A 12 -2.43 6.35 -1.34
C MET A 12 -2.70 4.89 -1.73
N VAL A 13 -3.67 4.25 -1.09
CA VAL A 13 -4.03 2.86 -1.43
C VAL A 13 -4.50 2.78 -2.88
N SER A 14 -5.41 3.66 -3.29
CA SER A 14 -5.92 3.67 -4.67
C SER A 14 -4.79 3.89 -5.67
N MET A 15 -3.90 4.84 -5.39
CA MET A 15 -2.76 5.14 -6.26
C MET A 15 -1.83 3.93 -6.40
N LEU A 16 -1.53 3.25 -5.29
CA LEU A 16 -0.63 2.10 -5.31
C LEU A 16 -1.22 0.92 -6.07
N LEU A 17 -2.53 0.71 -5.95
CA LEU A 17 -3.20 -0.37 -6.69
C LEU A 17 -3.30 -0.04 -8.18
N ASP A 18 -3.57 1.22 -8.53
CA ASP A 18 -3.57 1.66 -9.92
C ASP A 18 -2.19 1.57 -10.54
N PHE A 19 -1.15 1.88 -9.77
CA PHE A 19 0.23 1.75 -10.23
C PHE A 19 0.51 0.34 -10.76
N ALA A 20 0.11 -0.67 -9.99
CA ALA A 20 0.35 -2.06 -10.40
C ALA A 20 -0.34 -2.39 -11.72
N GLN A 21 -1.56 -1.88 -11.90
CA GLN A 21 -2.34 -2.18 -13.09
C GLN A 21 -1.73 -1.56 -14.36
N THR A 22 -1.12 -0.38 -14.23
CA THR A 22 -0.51 0.31 -15.37
C THR A 22 0.97 -0.03 -15.55
N ASN A 23 1.60 -0.65 -14.54
CA ASN A 23 3.03 -0.95 -14.57
C ASN A 23 3.27 -2.43 -14.24
N ARG A 24 2.76 -3.32 -15.10
CA ARG A 24 2.80 -4.76 -14.86
C ARG A 24 4.21 -5.32 -14.68
N GLY A 25 5.13 -4.91 -15.56
CA GLY A 25 6.52 -5.37 -15.48
C GLY A 25 7.20 -4.95 -14.18
N MET A 26 7.04 -3.69 -13.80
CA MET A 26 7.60 -3.18 -12.56
C MET A 26 6.97 -3.87 -11.34
N THR A 27 5.68 -4.16 -11.40
CA THR A 27 5.00 -4.87 -10.32
C THR A 27 5.63 -6.23 -10.07
N ARG A 28 5.93 -6.97 -11.14
CA ARG A 28 6.59 -8.28 -11.02
C ARG A 28 7.97 -8.15 -10.38
N VAL A 29 8.71 -7.11 -10.75
CA VAL A 29 10.01 -6.84 -10.15
C VAL A 29 9.86 -6.55 -8.65
N LEU A 30 8.93 -5.68 -8.30
CA LEU A 30 8.74 -5.23 -6.92
C LEU A 30 8.26 -6.32 -5.98
N ILE A 31 7.48 -7.29 -6.48
CA ILE A 31 7.04 -8.42 -5.64
C ILE A 31 8.06 -9.57 -5.60
N GLY A 32 9.21 -9.39 -6.24
CA GLY A 32 10.28 -10.39 -6.24
C GLY A 32 10.05 -11.55 -7.19
N ASP A 33 9.22 -11.38 -8.20
CA ASP A 33 8.86 -12.44 -9.15
C ASP A 33 9.74 -12.44 -10.39
N ALA A 34 10.93 -11.88 -10.29
CA ALA A 34 11.88 -11.84 -11.39
C ALA A 34 13.29 -12.09 -10.84
N LEU A 35 14.29 -12.07 -11.71
CA LEU A 35 15.69 -12.30 -11.32
C LEU A 35 16.23 -11.25 -10.35
N VAL A 36 15.42 -10.28 -9.98
CA VAL A 36 15.80 -9.22 -9.05
C VAL A 36 16.32 -9.79 -7.71
N ASN A 37 15.86 -10.96 -7.31
CA ASN A 37 16.30 -11.60 -6.07
C ASN A 37 17.79 -11.93 -6.05
N GLU A 38 18.44 -11.94 -7.20
CA GLU A 38 19.87 -12.21 -7.31
C GLU A 38 20.69 -10.94 -7.16
N ASN A 39 20.03 -9.77 -7.10
CA ASN A 39 20.71 -8.48 -6.97
C ASN A 39 20.39 -7.86 -5.61
N GLU A 40 21.32 -8.01 -4.66
CA GLU A 40 21.15 -7.53 -3.29
C GLU A 40 20.94 -6.02 -3.21
N ARG A 41 21.63 -5.25 -4.07
CA ARG A 41 21.51 -3.80 -4.07
C ARG A 41 20.11 -3.36 -4.48
N LEU A 42 19.55 -4.00 -5.49
CA LEU A 42 18.19 -3.71 -5.93
C LEU A 42 17.19 -4.11 -4.86
N GLN A 43 17.41 -5.26 -4.22
CA GLN A 43 16.55 -5.72 -3.12
C GLN A 43 16.53 -4.70 -1.98
N GLU A 44 17.68 -4.16 -1.60
CA GLU A 44 17.75 -3.13 -0.56
C GLU A 44 16.97 -1.88 -0.94
N ARG A 45 17.08 -1.44 -2.21
CA ARG A 45 16.35 -0.27 -2.69
C ARG A 45 14.85 -0.48 -2.65
N MET A 46 14.40 -1.69 -2.99
CA MET A 46 12.99 -2.01 -2.94
C MET A 46 12.48 -2.01 -1.50
N ASN A 47 13.26 -2.57 -0.58
CA ASN A 47 12.89 -2.55 0.84
C ASN A 47 12.80 -1.12 1.36
N GLN A 48 13.75 -0.25 0.98
CA GLN A 48 13.71 1.15 1.35
C GLN A 48 12.47 1.86 0.80
N LEU A 49 12.09 1.55 -0.42
CA LEU A 49 10.89 2.11 -1.03
C LEU A 49 9.64 1.73 -0.23
N PHE A 50 9.51 0.46 0.11
CA PHE A 50 8.37 -0.02 0.89
C PHE A 50 8.35 0.59 2.29
N GLU A 51 9.51 0.76 2.92
CA GLU A 51 9.59 1.43 4.22
C GLU A 51 9.11 2.88 4.14
N ARG A 52 9.45 3.59 3.05
CA ARG A 52 9.00 4.97 2.84
C ARG A 52 7.50 5.04 2.63
N ILE A 53 6.95 4.09 1.86
CA ILE A 53 5.51 4.02 1.63
C ILE A 53 4.79 3.78 2.96
N GLU A 54 5.28 2.83 3.74
CA GLU A 54 4.70 2.53 5.04
C GLU A 54 4.76 3.74 5.98
N ALA A 55 5.90 4.44 5.99
CA ALA A 55 6.07 5.65 6.81
C ALA A 55 5.09 6.76 6.40
N SER A 56 4.86 6.91 5.10
CA SER A 56 3.90 7.89 4.60
C SER A 56 2.47 7.56 5.03
N ILE A 57 2.10 6.28 4.95
CA ILE A 57 0.79 5.83 5.40
C ILE A 57 0.64 6.06 6.91
N LYS A 58 1.68 5.71 7.68
CA LYS A 58 1.69 5.91 9.12
C LYS A 58 1.49 7.39 9.47
N GLN A 59 2.19 8.28 8.76
CA GLN A 59 2.08 9.71 8.99
C GLN A 59 0.66 10.21 8.73
N SER A 60 0.02 9.74 7.68
CA SER A 60 -1.36 10.12 7.37
C SER A 60 -2.33 9.60 8.44
N PHE A 61 -2.10 8.42 8.99
CA PHE A 61 -2.91 7.93 10.12
C PHE A 61 -2.69 8.80 11.36
N LYS A 62 -1.45 9.27 11.60
CA LYS A 62 -1.19 10.18 12.71
C LYS A 62 -1.95 11.48 12.54
N VAL A 63 -2.02 12.01 11.32
CA VAL A 63 -2.82 13.19 11.02
C VAL A 63 -4.29 12.93 11.34
N ALA A 64 -4.81 11.75 10.97
CA ALA A 64 -6.20 11.38 11.24
C ALA A 64 -6.48 11.35 12.75
N VAL A 65 -5.55 10.81 13.53
CA VAL A 65 -5.71 10.80 15.00
C VAL A 65 -5.70 12.24 15.53
N GLY A 66 -4.79 13.08 15.04
CA GLY A 66 -4.69 14.47 15.46
C GLY A 66 -5.92 15.29 15.08
N GLU A 67 -6.60 14.91 14.00
CA GLU A 67 -7.84 15.56 13.56
C GLU A 67 -9.09 14.91 14.16
N GLN A 68 -8.91 13.97 15.07
CA GLN A 68 -9.99 13.28 15.76
C GLN A 68 -10.87 12.42 14.86
N GLU A 69 -10.37 12.03 13.71
CA GLU A 69 -11.04 11.06 12.83
C GLU A 69 -10.91 9.65 13.38
N LEU A 70 -9.88 9.40 14.16
CA LEU A 70 -9.60 8.10 14.79
C LEU A 70 -9.31 8.35 16.28
N PRO A 71 -9.58 7.35 17.14
CA PRO A 71 -9.34 7.52 18.58
C PRO A 71 -7.85 7.58 18.89
N GLU A 72 -7.51 8.18 20.04
CA GLU A 72 -6.12 8.26 20.48
C GLU A 72 -5.48 6.89 20.70
N SER A 73 -6.28 5.88 20.99
CA SER A 73 -5.81 4.51 21.17
C SER A 73 -5.43 3.82 19.86
N PHE A 74 -5.76 4.44 18.73
CA PHE A 74 -5.43 3.88 17.41
C PHE A 74 -3.91 3.82 17.24
N ASP A 75 -3.40 2.69 16.71
CA ASP A 75 -1.99 2.50 16.46
C ASP A 75 -1.68 2.75 14.97
N PRO A 76 -1.17 3.93 14.62
CA PRO A 76 -0.87 4.25 13.22
C PRO A 76 0.16 3.31 12.58
N GLY A 77 1.18 2.92 13.34
CA GLY A 77 2.23 2.05 12.82
C GLY A 77 1.72 0.67 12.49
N ALA A 78 0.94 0.07 13.38
CA ALA A 78 0.37 -1.26 13.16
C ALA A 78 -0.58 -1.26 11.97
N ARG A 79 -1.43 -0.24 11.87
CA ARG A 79 -2.36 -0.16 10.75
C ARG A 79 -1.65 0.11 9.43
N ALA A 80 -0.59 0.93 9.43
CA ALA A 80 0.19 1.19 8.22
C ALA A 80 0.82 -0.10 7.69
N ALA A 81 1.35 -0.93 8.59
CA ALA A 81 1.91 -2.22 8.19
C ALA A 81 0.84 -3.12 7.56
N LEU A 82 -0.36 -3.12 8.13
CA LEU A 82 -1.48 -3.89 7.60
C LEU A 82 -1.90 -3.40 6.21
N VAL A 83 -1.97 -2.09 6.03
CA VAL A 83 -2.34 -1.49 4.75
C VAL A 83 -1.30 -1.83 3.68
N LEU A 84 -0.03 -1.71 4.00
CA LEU A 84 1.03 -2.07 3.04
C LEU A 84 0.96 -3.55 2.68
N ALA A 85 0.75 -4.43 3.66
CA ALA A 85 0.62 -5.86 3.41
C ALA A 85 -0.56 -6.15 2.47
N PHE A 86 -1.67 -5.45 2.63
CA PHE A 86 -2.82 -5.57 1.74
C PHE A 86 -2.45 -5.18 0.31
N VAL A 87 -1.77 -4.05 0.14
CA VAL A 87 -1.36 -3.57 -1.18
C VAL A 87 -0.44 -4.57 -1.87
N LEU A 88 0.59 -5.04 -1.15
CA LEU A 88 1.54 -6.00 -1.70
C LEU A 88 0.86 -7.33 -2.03
N GLY A 89 -0.08 -7.77 -1.21
CA GLY A 89 -0.87 -8.97 -1.48
C GLY A 89 -1.69 -8.83 -2.76
N ARG A 90 -2.25 -7.64 -3.00
CA ARG A 90 -3.00 -7.37 -4.23
C ARG A 90 -2.10 -7.34 -5.45
N TRP A 91 -0.91 -6.75 -5.32
CA TRP A 91 0.08 -6.75 -6.41
C TRP A 91 0.46 -8.19 -6.75
N HIS A 92 0.72 -9.00 -5.74
CA HIS A 92 1.11 -10.40 -5.93
C HIS A 92 0.00 -11.18 -6.63
N ARG A 93 -1.24 -11.05 -6.15
CA ARG A 93 -2.39 -11.73 -6.75
C ARG A 93 -2.60 -11.32 -8.20
N PHE A 94 -2.46 -10.02 -8.48
CA PHE A 94 -2.60 -9.49 -9.83
C PHE A 94 -1.58 -10.15 -10.78
N ALA A 95 -0.30 -10.15 -10.40
CA ALA A 95 0.76 -10.74 -11.22
C ALA A 95 0.58 -12.25 -11.36
N LYS A 96 0.28 -12.96 -10.27
CA LYS A 96 0.15 -14.42 -10.29
C LYS A 96 -1.08 -14.90 -11.04
N SER A 97 -2.11 -14.09 -11.15
CA SER A 97 -3.30 -14.43 -11.94
C SER A 97 -3.10 -14.16 -13.44
N GLY A 98 -1.89 -13.82 -13.88
CA GLY A 98 -1.64 -13.43 -15.26
C GLY A 98 -2.26 -12.08 -15.58
N PHE A 99 -2.30 -11.18 -14.59
CA PHE A 99 -2.86 -9.83 -14.68
C PHE A 99 -4.36 -9.80 -14.93
N ARG A 100 -5.06 -10.87 -14.52
CA ARG A 100 -6.52 -10.95 -14.67
C ARG A 100 -7.28 -10.39 -13.48
N LYS A 101 -6.77 -10.64 -12.25
CA LYS A 101 -7.43 -10.16 -11.04
C LYS A 101 -6.94 -8.77 -10.71
N THR A 102 -7.74 -7.76 -11.06
CA THR A 102 -7.35 -6.36 -10.89
C THR A 102 -7.05 -6.05 -9.42
N PRO A 103 -6.03 -5.23 -9.16
CA PRO A 103 -5.63 -4.95 -7.77
C PRO A 103 -6.72 -4.31 -6.93
N ALA A 104 -7.55 -3.48 -7.54
CA ALA A 104 -8.60 -2.74 -6.83
C ALA A 104 -9.92 -3.50 -6.72
N GLU A 105 -9.96 -4.78 -7.10
CA GLU A 105 -11.18 -5.58 -7.03
C GLU A 105 -11.71 -5.63 -5.60
N GLY A 106 -12.95 -5.23 -5.40
CA GLY A 106 -13.59 -5.23 -4.08
C GLY A 106 -13.10 -4.17 -3.12
N LEU A 107 -12.28 -3.23 -3.59
CA LEU A 107 -11.69 -2.21 -2.73
C LEU A 107 -12.74 -1.37 -2.00
N GLU A 108 -13.84 -1.03 -2.65
CA GLU A 108 -14.90 -0.21 -2.05
C GLU A 108 -15.43 -0.81 -0.75
N VAL A 109 -15.59 -2.14 -0.74
CA VAL A 109 -16.08 -2.84 0.43
C VAL A 109 -14.98 -3.00 1.47
N GLN A 110 -13.74 -3.18 1.02
CA GLN A 110 -12.61 -3.47 1.90
C GLN A 110 -11.95 -2.23 2.50
N MET A 111 -12.08 -1.09 1.85
CA MET A 111 -11.44 0.14 2.29
C MET A 111 -11.80 0.51 3.74
N PRO A 112 -13.07 0.45 4.18
CA PRO A 112 -13.38 0.77 5.56
C PRO A 112 -12.69 -0.14 6.58
N ALA A 113 -12.48 -1.41 6.22
CA ALA A 113 -11.78 -2.35 7.12
C ALA A 113 -10.29 -2.01 7.23
N LEU A 114 -9.70 -1.48 6.16
CA LEU A 114 -8.29 -1.10 6.16
C LEU A 114 -8.05 0.22 6.86
N VAL A 115 -8.88 1.19 6.58
CA VAL A 115 -8.61 2.58 6.94
C VAL A 115 -9.46 3.04 8.12
N GLY A 116 -10.58 2.43 8.30
CA GLY A 116 -11.49 2.82 9.36
C GLY A 116 -12.56 3.75 8.84
#